data_be3c80d0737149c10b95bba58116181c
#
_entry.id   be3c80d0737149c10b95bba58116181c
#
_cell.length_a   1.000
_cell.length_b   1.000
_cell.length_c   1.000
_cell.angle_alpha   90.00
_cell.angle_beta   90.00
_cell.angle_gamma   90.00
#
_symmetry.space_group_name_H-M   'P 1'
#
loop_
_entity.id
_entity.type
_entity.pdbx_description
1 polymer ?
#
loop_
_entity_poly.entity_id
_entity_poly.type
_entity_poly.pdbx_seq_one_letter_code
_entity_poly.pdbx_strand_id
1 'polypeptide(L)'
;GTANIKLMMNWFLKMTVQKYQNQENGYGPVPELEAVFSAMEQCYNRITGSNDAKIQYNIGTKEIDVAYTDAQGMRMRIPLKQLSDGYKSTISLVADIAYRMAVLNPQCLGEVCKKTGGIILIDEVDLHLHPAWQKQILHDLTEIFPNVQFVVSTHAPEVINSVAREQVVVLENYQALPAPAETYGKDANGILRAIMRVKERPDDIMEKFEQFYHAIDAQKYTLAAEILGNLDEILGDDPDLTA
;
A
#
# COMPACT_ATOMS: atom_id res chain seq x y z
N GLY A 1 18.24 4.85 -6.85
CA GLY A 1 17.40 3.68 -7.06
C GLY A 1 18.19 2.40 -7.35
N THR A 2 18.77 2.24 -8.54
CA THR A 2 19.43 1.00 -9.00
C THR A 2 20.64 0.56 -8.18
N ALA A 3 21.44 1.49 -7.65
CA ALA A 3 22.61 1.16 -6.82
C ALA A 3 22.20 0.46 -5.51
N ASN A 4 21.11 0.90 -4.88
CA ASN A 4 20.62 0.33 -3.62
C ASN A 4 20.07 -1.09 -3.80
N ILE A 5 19.38 -1.36 -4.90
CA ILE A 5 18.87 -2.69 -5.23
C ILE A 5 20.05 -3.67 -5.41
N LYS A 6 21.11 -3.25 -6.10
CA LYS A 6 22.32 -4.09 -6.28
C LYS A 6 22.99 -4.43 -4.95
N LEU A 7 23.08 -3.48 -4.03
CA LEU A 7 23.65 -3.72 -2.69
C LEU A 7 22.79 -4.72 -1.90
N MET A 8 21.48 -4.56 -1.90
CA MET A 8 20.55 -5.47 -1.24
C MET A 8 20.65 -6.89 -1.83
N MET A 9 20.68 -7.05 -3.16
CA MET A 9 20.80 -8.36 -3.80
C MET A 9 22.15 -9.03 -3.50
N ASN A 10 23.24 -8.27 -3.44
CA ASN A 10 24.55 -8.79 -3.01
C ASN A 10 24.53 -9.24 -1.55
N TRP A 11 23.83 -8.52 -0.69
CA TRP A 11 23.65 -8.91 0.71
C TRP A 11 22.83 -10.21 0.83
N PHE A 12 21.74 -10.37 0.08
CA PHE A 12 20.97 -11.62 0.04
C PHE A 12 21.84 -12.80 -0.43
N LEU A 13 22.65 -12.61 -1.48
CA LEU A 13 23.57 -13.64 -1.93
C LEU A 13 24.56 -14.04 -0.81
N LYS A 14 25.24 -13.05 -0.21
CA LYS A 14 26.22 -13.29 0.87
C LYS A 14 25.60 -14.04 2.03
N MET A 15 24.43 -13.58 2.54
CA MET A 15 23.76 -14.19 3.69
C MET A 15 23.20 -15.57 3.36
N THR A 16 22.73 -15.79 2.14
CA THR A 16 22.27 -17.12 1.71
C THR A 16 23.42 -18.11 1.60
N VAL A 17 24.56 -17.71 1.04
CA VAL A 17 25.78 -18.55 1.03
C VAL A 17 26.21 -18.89 2.46
N GLN A 18 26.24 -17.91 3.36
CA GLN A 18 26.54 -18.13 4.78
C GLN A 18 25.55 -19.11 5.44
N LYS A 19 24.26 -19.01 5.13
CA LYS A 19 23.22 -19.95 5.62
C LYS A 19 23.55 -21.39 5.22
N TYR A 20 23.90 -21.63 3.95
CA TYR A 20 24.26 -22.97 3.49
C TYR A 20 25.58 -23.49 4.14
N GLN A 21 26.58 -22.63 4.24
CA GLN A 21 27.83 -22.99 4.94
C GLN A 21 27.59 -23.33 6.41
N ASN A 22 26.74 -22.58 7.09
CA ASN A 22 26.37 -22.86 8.47
C ASN A 22 25.67 -24.23 8.58
N GLN A 23 24.77 -24.55 7.65
CA GLN A 23 24.08 -25.85 7.64
C GLN A 23 25.07 -27.02 7.45
N GLU A 24 26.02 -26.91 6.51
CA GLU A 24 27.04 -27.94 6.28
C GLU A 24 27.96 -28.14 7.48
N ASN A 25 28.29 -27.06 8.20
CA ASN A 25 29.20 -27.09 9.34
C ASN A 25 28.50 -27.33 10.70
N GLY A 26 27.17 -27.51 10.71
CA GLY A 26 26.41 -27.70 11.94
C GLY A 26 26.26 -26.42 12.78
N TYR A 27 26.47 -25.24 12.19
CA TYR A 27 26.22 -23.96 12.85
C TYR A 27 24.73 -23.60 12.76
N GLY A 28 24.32 -22.64 13.60
CA GLY A 28 22.96 -22.15 13.65
C GLY A 28 22.52 -21.37 12.41
N PRO A 29 21.23 -20.94 12.34
CA PRO A 29 20.70 -20.14 11.25
C PRO A 29 21.41 -18.78 11.15
N VAL A 30 21.08 -18.01 10.09
CA VAL A 30 21.48 -16.61 9.92
C VAL A 30 20.27 -15.75 10.30
N PRO A 31 20.15 -15.32 11.56
CA PRO A 31 18.90 -14.75 12.10
C PRO A 31 18.45 -13.49 11.37
N GLU A 32 19.40 -12.66 10.92
CA GLU A 32 19.10 -11.41 10.21
C GLU A 32 18.48 -11.69 8.84
N LEU A 33 18.95 -12.72 8.12
CA LEU A 33 18.39 -13.13 6.84
C LEU A 33 16.97 -13.66 7.03
N GLU A 34 16.76 -14.47 8.07
CA GLU A 34 15.44 -15.02 8.38
C GLU A 34 14.44 -13.93 8.78
N ALA A 35 14.88 -12.92 9.54
CA ALA A 35 14.03 -11.77 9.88
C ALA A 35 13.60 -10.99 8.65
N VAL A 36 14.50 -10.74 7.70
CA VAL A 36 14.19 -10.03 6.44
C VAL A 36 13.21 -10.86 5.59
N PHE A 37 13.46 -12.15 5.42
CA PHE A 37 12.53 -13.02 4.68
C PHE A 37 11.17 -13.11 5.38
N SER A 38 11.14 -13.22 6.71
CA SER A 38 9.90 -13.22 7.47
C SER A 38 9.08 -11.93 7.28
N ALA A 39 9.71 -10.77 7.25
CA ALA A 39 9.03 -9.51 6.97
C ALA A 39 8.40 -9.50 5.56
N MET A 40 9.14 -9.98 4.56
CA MET A 40 8.65 -10.11 3.17
C MET A 40 7.52 -11.14 3.07
N GLU A 41 7.61 -12.28 3.77
CA GLU A 41 6.57 -13.31 3.84
C GLU A 41 5.27 -12.76 4.47
N GLN A 42 5.39 -12.03 5.58
CA GLN A 42 4.26 -11.37 6.21
C GLN A 42 3.59 -10.38 5.26
N CYS A 43 4.38 -9.55 4.56
CA CYS A 43 3.87 -8.62 3.56
C CYS A 43 3.13 -9.38 2.44
N TYR A 44 3.74 -10.39 1.83
CA TYR A 44 3.13 -11.19 0.78
C TYR A 44 1.80 -11.82 1.24
N ASN A 45 1.80 -12.45 2.41
CA ASN A 45 0.61 -13.10 2.96
C ASN A 45 -0.55 -12.12 3.17
N ARG A 46 -0.27 -10.92 3.68
CA ARG A 46 -1.28 -9.88 3.90
C ARG A 46 -1.91 -9.38 2.61
N ILE A 47 -1.09 -9.10 1.60
CA ILE A 47 -1.59 -8.56 0.32
C ILE A 47 -2.24 -9.61 -0.58
N THR A 48 -1.95 -10.91 -0.39
CA THR A 48 -2.53 -12.00 -1.20
C THR A 48 -3.63 -12.78 -0.49
N GLY A 49 -3.72 -12.64 0.84
CA GLY A 49 -4.56 -13.51 1.67
C GLY A 49 -4.00 -14.92 1.86
N SER A 50 -2.76 -15.19 1.41
CA SER A 50 -2.04 -16.43 1.70
C SER A 50 -1.64 -16.49 3.18
N ASN A 51 -1.30 -17.68 3.67
CA ASN A 51 -0.81 -17.88 5.05
C ASN A 51 0.45 -18.74 5.12
N ASP A 52 0.95 -19.19 3.99
CA ASP A 52 2.02 -20.20 3.90
C ASP A 52 3.17 -19.79 2.97
N ALA A 53 3.21 -18.54 2.54
CA ALA A 53 4.26 -18.07 1.65
C ALA A 53 5.64 -18.22 2.31
N LYS A 54 6.60 -18.65 1.49
CA LYS A 54 8.02 -18.74 1.85
C LYS A 54 8.85 -18.00 0.82
N ILE A 55 9.72 -17.13 1.30
CA ILE A 55 10.62 -16.35 0.46
C ILE A 55 12.04 -16.87 0.62
N GLN A 56 12.73 -16.97 -0.50
CA GLN A 56 14.14 -17.40 -0.53
C GLN A 56 14.90 -16.72 -1.66
N TYR A 57 16.20 -16.56 -1.46
CA TYR A 57 17.09 -16.12 -2.53
C TYR A 57 17.61 -17.35 -3.28
N ASN A 58 17.43 -17.36 -4.59
CA ASN A 58 17.91 -18.41 -5.48
C ASN A 58 19.31 -18.04 -6.01
N ILE A 59 20.33 -18.75 -5.56
CA ILE A 59 21.73 -18.49 -5.94
C ILE A 59 21.95 -18.72 -7.44
N GLY A 60 21.27 -19.73 -8.03
CA GLY A 60 21.44 -20.08 -9.44
C GLY A 60 20.91 -19.02 -10.38
N THR A 61 19.71 -18.49 -10.11
CA THR A 61 19.08 -17.43 -10.91
C THR A 61 19.44 -16.02 -10.44
N LYS A 62 20.01 -15.88 -9.23
CA LYS A 62 20.29 -14.61 -8.54
C LYS A 62 19.04 -13.77 -8.31
N GLU A 63 17.92 -14.42 -8.05
CA GLU A 63 16.60 -13.81 -7.87
C GLU A 63 15.98 -14.21 -6.53
N ILE A 64 14.98 -13.45 -6.12
CA ILE A 64 14.13 -13.79 -4.99
C ILE A 64 12.96 -14.58 -5.53
N ASP A 65 12.74 -15.79 -4.98
CA ASP A 65 11.60 -16.65 -5.27
C ASP A 65 10.57 -16.59 -4.13
N VAL A 66 9.31 -16.63 -4.50
CA VAL A 66 8.18 -16.81 -3.59
C VAL A 66 7.58 -18.18 -3.82
N ALA A 67 7.48 -18.98 -2.77
CA ALA A 67 6.78 -20.27 -2.79
C ALA A 67 5.52 -20.16 -1.94
N TYR A 68 4.36 -20.54 -2.51
CA TYR A 68 3.05 -20.47 -1.88
C TYR A 68 2.16 -21.62 -2.37
N THR A 69 1.07 -21.89 -1.68
CA THR A 69 0.07 -22.85 -2.11
C THR A 69 -1.06 -22.13 -2.84
N ASP A 70 -1.37 -22.55 -4.06
CA ASP A 70 -2.45 -21.95 -4.85
C ASP A 70 -3.85 -22.41 -4.39
N ALA A 71 -4.90 -21.89 -5.01
CA ALA A 71 -6.29 -22.21 -4.69
C ALA A 71 -6.64 -23.68 -4.95
N GLN A 72 -5.87 -24.40 -5.75
CA GLN A 72 -6.00 -25.83 -6.04
C GLN A 72 -5.21 -26.72 -5.06
N GLY A 73 -4.51 -26.11 -4.09
CA GLY A 73 -3.67 -26.81 -3.11
C GLY A 73 -2.30 -27.23 -3.65
N MET A 74 -1.89 -26.71 -4.81
CA MET A 74 -0.59 -27.01 -5.42
C MET A 74 0.49 -26.06 -4.93
N ARG A 75 1.66 -26.60 -4.58
CA ARG A 75 2.82 -25.77 -4.18
C ARG A 75 3.47 -25.14 -5.40
N MET A 76 3.32 -23.84 -5.51
CA MET A 76 3.89 -23.02 -6.58
C MET A 76 5.20 -22.36 -6.13
N ARG A 77 6.09 -22.10 -7.07
CA ARG A 77 7.29 -21.27 -6.86
C ARG A 77 7.49 -20.38 -8.07
N ILE A 78 7.52 -19.09 -7.84
CA ILE A 78 7.70 -18.09 -8.90
C ILE A 78 8.73 -17.05 -8.48
N PRO A 79 9.55 -16.55 -9.40
CA PRO A 79 10.41 -15.39 -9.14
C PRO A 79 9.55 -14.15 -8.79
N LEU A 80 9.99 -13.37 -7.81
CA LEU A 80 9.33 -12.13 -7.40
C LEU A 80 9.08 -11.17 -8.58
N LYS A 81 9.99 -11.13 -9.55
CA LYS A 81 9.87 -10.30 -10.76
C LYS A 81 8.68 -10.65 -11.66
N GLN A 82 8.12 -11.87 -11.54
CA GLN A 82 6.94 -12.32 -12.31
C GLN A 82 5.60 -11.94 -11.66
N LEU A 83 5.63 -11.42 -10.44
CA LEU A 83 4.44 -10.86 -9.80
C LEU A 83 4.01 -9.57 -10.51
N SER A 84 2.76 -9.15 -10.31
CA SER A 84 2.30 -7.84 -10.78
C SER A 84 3.10 -6.70 -10.14
N ASP A 85 3.07 -5.54 -10.77
CA ASP A 85 3.88 -4.38 -10.32
C ASP A 85 3.55 -3.95 -8.89
N GLY A 86 2.28 -3.99 -8.49
CA GLY A 86 1.87 -3.67 -7.13
C GLY A 86 2.47 -4.61 -6.09
N TYR A 87 2.41 -5.93 -6.30
CA TYR A 87 3.06 -6.90 -5.40
C TYR A 87 4.56 -6.69 -5.33
N LYS A 88 5.22 -6.54 -6.50
CA LYS A 88 6.67 -6.31 -6.55
C LYS A 88 7.08 -5.06 -5.78
N SER A 89 6.38 -3.95 -5.99
CA SER A 89 6.70 -2.67 -5.35
C SER A 89 6.58 -2.76 -3.84
N THR A 90 5.48 -3.31 -3.33
CA THR A 90 5.24 -3.42 -1.88
C THR A 90 6.23 -4.35 -1.21
N ILE A 91 6.46 -5.54 -1.77
CA ILE A 91 7.40 -6.51 -1.20
C ILE A 91 8.84 -5.97 -1.28
N SER A 92 9.20 -5.28 -2.37
CA SER A 92 10.53 -4.67 -2.50
C SER A 92 10.75 -3.53 -1.52
N LEU A 93 9.71 -2.73 -1.22
CA LEU A 93 9.75 -1.69 -0.19
C LEU A 93 10.02 -2.32 1.19
N VAL A 94 9.26 -3.34 1.57
CA VAL A 94 9.46 -4.06 2.83
C VAL A 94 10.84 -4.71 2.89
N ALA A 95 11.30 -5.31 1.79
CA ALA A 95 12.64 -5.89 1.70
C ALA A 95 13.76 -4.85 1.90
N ASP A 96 13.66 -3.68 1.28
CA ASP A 96 14.67 -2.60 1.42
C ASP A 96 14.70 -2.06 2.86
N ILE A 97 13.54 -1.86 3.48
CA ILE A 97 13.45 -1.43 4.88
C ILE A 97 14.09 -2.48 5.80
N ALA A 98 13.65 -3.74 5.72
CA ALA A 98 14.15 -4.82 6.56
C ALA A 98 15.65 -5.07 6.36
N TYR A 99 16.15 -5.05 5.11
CA TYR A 99 17.56 -5.14 4.78
C TYR A 99 18.38 -4.03 5.44
N ARG A 100 17.93 -2.76 5.33
CA ARG A 100 18.63 -1.63 5.98
C ARG A 100 18.67 -1.78 7.48
N MET A 101 17.57 -2.19 8.10
CA MET A 101 17.52 -2.48 9.53
C MET A 101 18.56 -3.55 9.92
N ALA A 102 18.64 -4.64 9.15
CA ALA A 102 19.59 -5.73 9.39
C ALA A 102 21.05 -5.28 9.25
N VAL A 103 21.36 -4.42 8.27
CA VAL A 103 22.71 -3.90 8.07
C VAL A 103 23.10 -2.87 9.13
N LEU A 104 22.17 -2.00 9.53
CA LEU A 104 22.45 -0.91 10.47
C LEU A 104 22.40 -1.35 11.94
N ASN A 105 21.67 -2.43 12.25
CA ASN A 105 21.48 -2.91 13.62
C ASN A 105 21.73 -4.43 13.73
N PRO A 106 22.91 -4.92 13.34
CA PRO A 106 23.21 -6.36 13.35
C PRO A 106 23.12 -6.98 14.76
N GLN A 107 23.26 -6.17 15.82
CA GLN A 107 23.12 -6.61 17.21
C GLN A 107 21.69 -7.06 17.56
N CYS A 108 20.68 -6.66 16.78
CA CYS A 108 19.28 -7.08 17.00
C CYS A 108 18.97 -8.46 16.44
N LEU A 109 19.86 -9.06 15.63
CA LEU A 109 19.73 -10.40 15.07
C LEU A 109 18.34 -10.66 14.43
N GLY A 110 17.69 -11.74 14.79
CA GLY A 110 16.35 -12.10 14.30
C GLY A 110 15.21 -11.15 14.72
N GLU A 111 15.45 -10.28 15.67
CA GLU A 111 14.48 -9.29 16.16
C GLU A 111 14.61 -7.91 15.45
N VAL A 112 15.42 -7.82 14.42
CA VAL A 112 15.80 -6.54 13.81
C VAL A 112 14.59 -5.73 13.32
N CYS A 113 13.61 -6.34 12.68
CA CYS A 113 12.40 -5.65 12.20
C CYS A 113 11.49 -5.17 13.35
N LYS A 114 11.55 -5.84 14.50
CA LYS A 114 10.72 -5.52 15.67
C LYS A 114 11.38 -4.54 16.64
N LYS A 115 12.72 -4.55 16.75
CA LYS A 115 13.46 -3.75 17.74
C LYS A 115 14.09 -2.49 17.17
N THR A 116 14.30 -2.42 15.86
CA THR A 116 14.88 -1.22 15.24
C THR A 116 13.87 -0.09 15.25
N GLY A 117 14.22 1.01 15.90
CA GLY A 117 13.48 2.27 15.86
C GLY A 117 14.03 3.20 14.77
N GLY A 118 13.20 4.09 14.26
CA GLY A 118 13.61 5.08 13.27
C GLY A 118 12.44 5.83 12.65
N ILE A 119 12.79 6.74 11.74
CA ILE A 119 11.82 7.48 10.91
C ILE A 119 12.07 7.11 9.46
N ILE A 120 11.01 6.71 8.75
CA ILE A 120 11.05 6.37 7.33
C ILE A 120 10.13 7.31 6.57
N LEU A 121 10.69 7.96 5.55
CA LEU A 121 9.93 8.79 4.64
C LEU A 121 9.67 8.01 3.35
N ILE A 122 8.41 7.95 2.95
CA ILE A 122 7.98 7.29 1.71
C ILE A 122 7.20 8.30 0.88
N ASP A 123 7.69 8.58 -0.30
CA ASP A 123 6.98 9.41 -1.26
C ASP A 123 6.04 8.53 -2.10
N GLU A 124 4.80 8.97 -2.28
CA GLU A 124 3.76 8.27 -3.05
C GLU A 124 3.59 6.79 -2.61
N VAL A 125 3.22 6.58 -1.35
CA VAL A 125 3.09 5.22 -0.76
C VAL A 125 2.06 4.36 -1.49
N ASP A 126 1.12 4.97 -2.19
CA ASP A 126 0.06 4.35 -2.98
C ASP A 126 0.48 3.96 -4.41
N LEU A 127 1.70 4.34 -4.84
CA LEU A 127 2.15 4.13 -6.22
C LEU A 127 2.10 2.65 -6.62
N HIS A 128 1.39 2.36 -7.72
CA HIS A 128 1.15 1.02 -8.27
C HIS A 128 0.30 0.08 -7.39
N LEU A 129 -0.27 0.55 -6.26
CA LEU A 129 -1.13 -0.26 -5.42
C LEU A 129 -2.57 -0.30 -5.93
N HIS A 130 -3.18 -1.48 -5.88
CA HIS A 130 -4.62 -1.62 -6.07
C HIS A 130 -5.37 -0.92 -4.92
N PRO A 131 -6.52 -0.25 -5.13
CA PRO A 131 -7.26 0.46 -4.08
C PRO A 131 -7.51 -0.34 -2.80
N ALA A 132 -7.79 -1.64 -2.93
CA ALA A 132 -7.97 -2.51 -1.76
C ALA A 132 -6.71 -2.61 -0.88
N TRP A 133 -5.51 -2.49 -1.46
CA TRP A 133 -4.25 -2.54 -0.70
C TRP A 133 -3.84 -1.16 -0.18
N GLN A 134 -4.25 -0.09 -0.86
CA GLN A 134 -4.05 1.28 -0.37
C GLN A 134 -4.67 1.48 1.02
N LYS A 135 -5.82 0.84 1.30
CA LYS A 135 -6.48 0.87 2.63
C LYS A 135 -5.67 0.21 3.75
N GLN A 136 -4.79 -0.71 3.41
CA GLN A 136 -4.12 -1.56 4.40
C GLN A 136 -2.62 -1.29 4.52
N ILE A 137 -2.01 -0.64 3.52
CA ILE A 137 -0.56 -0.49 3.43
C ILE A 137 0.07 0.12 4.69
N LEU A 138 -0.53 1.16 5.26
CA LEU A 138 0.01 1.81 6.47
C LEU A 138 -0.11 0.92 7.69
N HIS A 139 -1.23 0.22 7.83
CA HIS A 139 -1.41 -0.76 8.90
C HIS A 139 -0.39 -1.90 8.77
N ASP A 140 -0.21 -2.45 7.57
CA ASP A 140 0.72 -3.54 7.33
C ASP A 140 2.17 -3.14 7.62
N LEU A 141 2.59 -1.94 7.20
CA LEU A 141 3.92 -1.43 7.49
C LEU A 141 4.15 -1.25 9.00
N THR A 142 3.17 -0.73 9.74
CA THR A 142 3.29 -0.54 11.19
C THR A 142 3.28 -1.85 11.98
N GLU A 143 2.58 -2.87 11.49
CA GLU A 143 2.59 -4.21 12.08
C GLU A 143 3.92 -4.95 11.84
N ILE A 144 4.51 -4.81 10.64
CA ILE A 144 5.79 -5.41 10.31
C ILE A 144 6.93 -4.70 11.06
N PHE A 145 6.86 -3.36 11.18
CA PHE A 145 7.89 -2.49 11.76
C PHE A 145 7.33 -1.62 12.91
N PRO A 146 6.97 -2.20 14.07
CA PRO A 146 6.20 -1.51 15.10
C PRO A 146 6.94 -0.36 15.80
N ASN A 147 8.26 -0.28 15.70
CA ASN A 147 9.07 0.79 16.29
C ASN A 147 9.47 1.89 15.31
N VAL A 148 8.87 1.89 14.11
CA VAL A 148 9.14 2.89 13.07
C VAL A 148 8.04 3.93 13.02
N GLN A 149 8.42 5.19 12.96
CA GLN A 149 7.53 6.27 12.55
C GLN A 149 7.59 6.40 11.03
N PHE A 150 6.44 6.18 10.37
CA PHE A 150 6.30 6.43 8.94
C PHE A 150 5.81 7.86 8.70
N VAL A 151 6.45 8.57 7.78
CA VAL A 151 5.98 9.83 7.21
C VAL A 151 5.83 9.59 5.72
N VAL A 152 4.58 9.62 5.24
CA VAL A 152 4.27 9.24 3.86
C VAL A 152 3.57 10.36 3.12
N SER A 153 3.83 10.51 1.83
CA SER A 153 2.98 11.29 0.94
C SER A 153 2.04 10.35 0.17
N THR A 154 0.86 10.85 -0.16
CA THR A 154 -0.13 10.11 -0.95
C THR A 154 -1.10 11.05 -1.66
N HIS A 155 -1.58 10.61 -2.82
CA HIS A 155 -2.71 11.19 -3.53
C HIS A 155 -3.95 10.28 -3.53
N ALA A 156 -3.90 9.14 -2.80
CA ALA A 156 -4.99 8.18 -2.78
C ALA A 156 -5.96 8.45 -1.61
N PRO A 157 -7.25 8.69 -1.89
CA PRO A 157 -8.28 8.81 -0.84
C PRO A 157 -8.35 7.60 0.08
N GLU A 158 -8.06 6.41 -0.45
CA GLU A 158 -8.08 5.15 0.26
C GLU A 158 -6.98 5.01 1.33
N VAL A 159 -5.83 5.66 1.12
CA VAL A 159 -4.80 5.76 2.15
C VAL A 159 -5.22 6.75 3.24
N ILE A 160 -5.79 7.91 2.83
CA ILE A 160 -6.20 8.95 3.76
C ILE A 160 -7.34 8.46 4.66
N ASN A 161 -8.31 7.70 4.13
CA ASN A 161 -9.43 7.19 4.91
C ASN A 161 -9.06 6.03 5.85
N SER A 162 -7.85 5.50 5.75
CA SER A 162 -7.34 4.44 6.63
C SER A 162 -6.72 4.95 7.93
N VAL A 163 -6.54 6.26 8.08
CA VAL A 163 -5.88 6.88 9.24
C VAL A 163 -6.75 7.97 9.88
N ALA A 164 -6.50 8.24 11.16
CA ALA A 164 -7.22 9.28 11.89
C ALA A 164 -6.79 10.68 11.44
N ARG A 165 -7.69 11.65 11.59
CA ARG A 165 -7.49 13.06 11.22
C ARG A 165 -6.18 13.65 11.73
N GLU A 166 -5.81 13.34 12.96
CA GLU A 166 -4.61 13.86 13.63
C GLU A 166 -3.31 13.37 12.98
N GLN A 167 -3.39 12.30 12.19
CA GLN A 167 -2.27 11.72 11.46
C GLN A 167 -2.13 12.33 10.04
N VAL A 168 -3.09 13.13 9.60
CA VAL A 168 -3.13 13.71 8.26
C VAL A 168 -2.71 15.18 8.28
N VAL A 169 -1.71 15.50 7.47
CA VAL A 169 -1.24 16.87 7.23
C VAL A 169 -1.47 17.21 5.76
N VAL A 170 -2.21 18.28 5.52
CA VAL A 170 -2.47 18.79 4.17
C VAL A 170 -1.38 19.81 3.81
N LEU A 171 -0.71 19.60 2.68
CA LEU A 171 0.28 20.54 2.16
C LEU A 171 -0.39 21.43 1.11
N GLU A 172 -0.57 22.71 1.42
CA GLU A 172 -1.19 23.68 0.53
C GLU A 172 -0.44 25.01 0.58
N ASN A 173 -0.12 25.58 -0.58
CA ASN A 173 0.57 26.89 -0.69
C ASN A 173 1.85 26.98 0.17
N TYR A 174 2.67 25.92 0.16
CA TYR A 174 3.90 25.77 0.96
C TYR A 174 3.68 25.83 2.49
N GLN A 175 2.48 25.53 2.92
CA GLN A 175 2.13 25.45 4.36
C GLN A 175 1.66 24.04 4.70
N ALA A 176 1.99 23.59 5.91
CA ALA A 176 1.50 22.35 6.48
C ALA A 176 0.30 22.65 7.39
N LEU A 177 -0.87 22.18 7.01
CA LEU A 177 -2.13 22.45 7.68
C LEU A 177 -2.72 21.14 8.23
N PRO A 178 -3.40 21.17 9.39
CA PRO A 178 -4.15 20.01 9.85
C PRO A 178 -5.28 19.67 8.88
N ALA A 179 -5.67 18.41 8.80
CA ALA A 179 -6.82 18.01 8.01
C ALA A 179 -8.08 18.76 8.44
N PRO A 180 -8.85 19.33 7.49
CA PRO A 180 -10.01 20.18 7.81
C PRO A 180 -11.22 19.40 8.34
N ALA A 181 -11.25 18.08 8.13
CA ALA A 181 -12.35 17.20 8.52
C ALA A 181 -11.85 15.82 8.96
N GLU A 182 -12.72 15.04 9.59
CA GLU A 182 -12.47 13.64 9.92
C GLU A 182 -12.14 12.83 8.66
N THR A 183 -11.24 11.85 8.80
CA THR A 183 -10.75 11.04 7.68
C THR A 183 -11.09 9.57 7.81
N TYR A 184 -10.86 9.00 8.98
CA TYR A 184 -11.02 7.57 9.22
C TYR A 184 -12.42 7.06 8.89
N GLY A 185 -12.49 6.03 8.05
CA GLY A 185 -13.74 5.36 7.69
C GLY A 185 -14.65 6.14 6.73
N LYS A 186 -14.24 7.31 6.23
CA LYS A 186 -14.99 8.00 5.18
C LYS A 186 -14.88 7.29 3.83
N ASP A 187 -15.87 7.47 2.99
CA ASP A 187 -15.80 7.03 1.60
C ASP A 187 -14.79 7.89 0.79
N ALA A 188 -14.39 7.39 -0.36
CA ALA A 188 -13.42 8.07 -1.22
C ALA A 188 -13.91 9.47 -1.66
N ASN A 189 -15.19 9.61 -1.99
CA ASN A 189 -15.78 10.88 -2.42
C ASN A 189 -15.79 11.91 -1.29
N GLY A 190 -16.08 11.46 -0.05
CA GLY A 190 -16.00 12.30 1.13
C GLY A 190 -14.58 12.82 1.38
N ILE A 191 -13.53 12.02 1.14
CA ILE A 191 -12.13 12.44 1.21
C ILE A 191 -11.79 13.41 0.09
N LEU A 192 -12.17 13.09 -1.16
CA LEU A 192 -11.93 13.96 -2.31
C LEU A 192 -12.49 15.36 -2.07
N ARG A 193 -13.75 15.47 -1.60
CA ARG A 193 -14.40 16.75 -1.29
C ARG A 193 -13.75 17.48 -0.13
N ALA A 194 -13.69 16.82 1.02
CA ALA A 194 -13.41 17.49 2.29
C ALA A 194 -11.92 17.76 2.52
N ILE A 195 -11.04 16.89 2.01
CA ILE A 195 -9.60 16.94 2.25
C ILE A 195 -8.85 17.41 1.01
N MET A 196 -9.13 16.77 -0.14
CA MET A 196 -8.39 17.04 -1.37
C MET A 196 -8.97 18.19 -2.19
N ARG A 197 -10.19 18.66 -1.86
CA ARG A 197 -10.90 19.75 -2.54
C ARG A 197 -11.02 19.54 -4.05
N VAL A 198 -11.20 18.28 -4.44
CA VAL A 198 -11.40 17.86 -5.83
C VAL A 198 -12.90 17.64 -6.06
N LYS A 199 -13.39 18.05 -7.23
CA LYS A 199 -14.76 17.77 -7.65
C LYS A 199 -14.91 16.26 -7.94
N GLU A 200 -16.02 15.70 -7.50
CA GLU A 200 -16.31 14.26 -7.66
C GLU A 200 -16.69 13.88 -9.07
N ARG A 201 -17.26 14.84 -9.79
CA ARG A 201 -17.82 14.67 -11.14
C ARG A 201 -17.30 15.75 -12.06
N PRO A 202 -17.29 15.52 -13.38
CA PRO A 202 -17.05 16.57 -14.38
C PRO A 202 -17.98 17.78 -14.21
N ASP A 203 -17.49 18.96 -14.55
CA ASP A 203 -18.22 20.22 -14.33
C ASP A 203 -19.59 20.26 -15.00
N ASP A 204 -19.71 19.73 -16.20
CA ASP A 204 -20.97 19.66 -16.96
C ASP A 204 -22.03 18.76 -16.28
N ILE A 205 -21.60 17.72 -15.61
CA ILE A 205 -22.47 16.86 -14.82
C ILE A 205 -22.89 17.55 -13.52
N MET A 206 -21.95 18.20 -12.84
CA MET A 206 -22.26 18.98 -11.63
C MET A 206 -23.27 20.09 -11.91
N GLU A 207 -23.11 20.84 -13.01
CA GLU A 207 -24.05 21.87 -13.44
C GLU A 207 -25.47 21.30 -13.69
N LYS A 208 -25.57 20.10 -14.26
CA LYS A 208 -26.87 19.44 -14.46
C LYS A 208 -27.54 19.06 -13.12
N PHE A 209 -26.76 18.54 -12.15
CA PHE A 209 -27.30 18.29 -10.81
C PHE A 209 -27.76 19.58 -10.13
N GLU A 210 -26.99 20.67 -10.22
CA GLU A 210 -27.40 21.97 -9.69
C GLU A 210 -28.69 22.46 -10.35
N GLN A 211 -28.81 22.37 -11.67
CA GLN A 211 -30.04 22.72 -12.40
C GLN A 211 -31.22 21.86 -11.98
N PHE A 212 -31.02 20.57 -11.74
CA PHE A 212 -32.04 19.66 -11.25
C PHE A 212 -32.55 20.08 -9.87
N TYR A 213 -31.66 20.31 -8.89
CA TYR A 213 -32.04 20.74 -7.56
C TYR A 213 -32.72 22.12 -7.57
N HIS A 214 -32.23 23.06 -8.36
CA HIS A 214 -32.89 24.35 -8.55
C HIS A 214 -34.33 24.22 -9.14
N ALA A 215 -34.51 23.29 -10.07
CA ALA A 215 -35.85 23.05 -10.63
C ALA A 215 -36.81 22.44 -9.58
N ILE A 216 -36.31 21.54 -8.73
CA ILE A 216 -37.08 21.00 -7.60
C ILE A 216 -37.49 22.11 -6.62
N ASP A 217 -36.49 22.92 -6.17
CA ASP A 217 -36.74 24.02 -5.22
C ASP A 217 -37.71 25.06 -5.77
N ALA A 218 -37.68 25.31 -7.09
CA ALA A 218 -38.59 26.18 -7.77
C ALA A 218 -39.96 25.51 -8.11
N GLN A 219 -40.20 24.28 -7.69
CA GLN A 219 -41.41 23.48 -7.96
C GLN A 219 -41.69 23.26 -9.46
N LYS A 220 -40.63 23.29 -10.30
CA LYS A 220 -40.74 23.08 -11.76
C LYS A 220 -40.52 21.59 -12.07
N TYR A 221 -41.45 20.76 -11.64
CA TYR A 221 -41.28 19.29 -11.68
C TYR A 221 -41.13 18.70 -13.09
N THR A 222 -41.75 19.33 -14.11
CA THR A 222 -41.58 18.88 -15.52
C THR A 222 -40.14 19.05 -16.00
N LEU A 223 -39.54 20.21 -15.69
CA LEU A 223 -38.14 20.47 -16.01
C LEU A 223 -37.18 19.58 -15.23
N ALA A 224 -37.47 19.37 -13.93
CA ALA A 224 -36.69 18.46 -13.11
C ALA A 224 -36.72 17.03 -13.68
N ALA A 225 -37.88 16.53 -14.11
CA ALA A 225 -38.02 15.21 -14.72
C ALA A 225 -37.23 15.10 -16.04
N GLU A 226 -37.21 16.15 -16.88
CA GLU A 226 -36.43 16.18 -18.12
C GLU A 226 -34.90 16.14 -17.84
N ILE A 227 -34.42 16.93 -16.87
CA ILE A 227 -33.01 16.94 -16.47
C ILE A 227 -32.61 15.58 -15.88
N LEU A 228 -33.46 14.99 -15.03
CA LEU A 228 -33.22 13.68 -14.44
C LEU A 228 -33.13 12.59 -15.50
N GLY A 229 -34.04 12.58 -16.50
CA GLY A 229 -33.97 11.65 -17.62
C GLY A 229 -32.67 11.77 -18.42
N ASN A 230 -32.21 12.99 -18.62
CA ASN A 230 -30.93 13.24 -19.30
C ASN A 230 -29.71 12.78 -18.49
N LEU A 231 -29.76 12.96 -17.17
CA LEU A 231 -28.74 12.44 -16.26
C LEU A 231 -28.73 10.91 -16.24
N ASP A 232 -29.89 10.28 -16.21
CA ASP A 232 -30.05 8.81 -16.24
C ASP A 232 -29.49 8.20 -17.54
N GLU A 233 -29.74 8.85 -18.68
CA GLU A 233 -29.16 8.43 -19.98
C GLU A 233 -27.61 8.50 -19.98
N ILE A 234 -27.02 9.46 -19.26
CA ILE A 234 -25.56 9.67 -19.24
C ILE A 234 -24.89 8.79 -18.19
N LEU A 235 -25.48 8.68 -17.00
CA LEU A 235 -24.86 8.06 -15.82
C LEU A 235 -25.34 6.62 -15.58
N GLY A 236 -26.48 6.23 -16.16
CA GLY A 236 -27.05 4.89 -15.94
C GLY A 236 -27.44 4.66 -14.48
N ASP A 237 -27.18 3.45 -13.97
CA ASP A 237 -27.48 3.05 -12.59
C ASP A 237 -26.59 3.79 -11.56
N ASP A 238 -26.73 5.11 -11.45
CA ASP A 238 -25.98 5.93 -10.49
C ASP A 238 -26.73 6.03 -9.16
N PRO A 239 -26.06 5.80 -8.01
CA PRO A 239 -26.71 5.85 -6.69
C PRO A 239 -27.36 7.19 -6.36
N ASP A 240 -26.82 8.31 -6.85
CA ASP A 240 -27.35 9.65 -6.58
C ASP A 240 -28.64 9.93 -7.36
N LEU A 241 -28.97 9.13 -8.38
CA LEU A 241 -30.22 9.22 -9.14
C LEU A 241 -31.33 8.35 -8.55
N THR A 242 -30.99 7.39 -7.67
CA THR A 242 -31.94 6.43 -7.08
C THR A 242 -32.30 6.73 -5.63
N ALA A 243 -31.67 7.72 -5.03
CA ALA A 243 -31.92 8.18 -3.65
C ALA A 243 -32.96 9.30 -3.63
#